data_b03f0985920c0738cc564fef0c15c10c
#
_entry.id   b03f0985920c0738cc564fef0c15c10c
#
_cell.length_a   1.000
_cell.length_b   1.000
_cell.length_c   1.000
_cell.angle_alpha   90.00
_cell.angle_beta   90.00
_cell.angle_gamma   90.00
#
_symmetry.space_group_name_H-M   'P 1'
#
loop_
_entity.id
_entity.type
_entity.pdbx_description
1 polymer ?
#
loop_
_entity_poly.entity_id
_entity_poly.type
_entity_poly.pdbx_seq_one_letter_code
_entity_poly.pdbx_strand_id
1 'polypeptide(L)'
;MVEVELYTTPFCPYCVRARALLEHKGVAFTEIDIIEEPARRVEMVRRAGGHTSVPQIFIGGEHIGGSDELLALDRAGGLDARLGTSK
;
A
#
# COMPACT_ATOMS: atom_id res chain seq x y z
N MET A 1 11.67 -11.04 -5.94
CA MET A 1 10.56 -10.09 -6.11
C MET A 1 10.04 -9.68 -4.75
N VAL A 2 9.71 -8.42 -4.61
CA VAL A 2 9.17 -7.90 -3.36
C VAL A 2 7.66 -8.06 -3.35
N GLU A 3 7.11 -8.52 -2.24
CA GLU A 3 5.67 -8.62 -2.06
C GLU A 3 5.10 -7.25 -1.71
N VAL A 4 4.05 -6.83 -2.43
CA VAL A 4 3.37 -5.57 -2.19
C VAL A 4 1.94 -5.87 -1.81
N GLU A 5 1.51 -5.34 -0.66
CA GLU A 5 0.16 -5.54 -0.14
C GLU A 5 -0.49 -4.18 0.07
N LEU A 6 -1.75 -4.06 -0.33
CA LEU A 6 -2.51 -2.82 -0.29
C LEU A 6 -3.87 -3.10 0.35
N TYR A 7 -4.08 -2.59 1.55
CA TYR A 7 -5.38 -2.70 2.23
C TYR A 7 -6.24 -1.52 1.81
N THR A 8 -7.45 -1.79 1.34
CA THR A 8 -8.33 -0.79 0.73
C THR A 8 -9.78 -0.94 1.20
N THR A 9 -10.59 0.06 0.85
CA THR A 9 -12.05 -0.05 0.87
C THR A 9 -12.58 0.38 -0.49
N PRO A 10 -13.80 -0.03 -0.87
CA PRO A 10 -14.43 0.48 -2.09
C PRO A 10 -14.65 2.00 -1.97
N PHE A 11 -14.58 2.70 -3.10
CA PHE A 11 -14.89 4.13 -3.19
C PHE A 11 -13.96 5.03 -2.40
N CYS A 12 -12.73 4.62 -2.16
CA CYS A 12 -11.73 5.43 -1.48
C CYS A 12 -10.82 6.12 -2.51
N PRO A 13 -10.88 7.44 -2.64
CA PRO A 13 -10.04 8.15 -3.62
C PRO A 13 -8.55 7.97 -3.36
N TYR A 14 -8.16 7.91 -2.10
CA TYR A 14 -6.75 7.70 -1.74
C TYR A 14 -6.28 6.30 -2.11
N CYS A 15 -7.16 5.31 -2.01
CA CYS A 15 -6.86 3.95 -2.45
C CYS A 15 -6.67 3.90 -3.96
N VAL A 16 -7.49 4.65 -4.71
CA VAL A 16 -7.36 4.76 -6.16
C VAL A 16 -6.01 5.34 -6.53
N ARG A 17 -5.57 6.39 -5.83
CA ARG A 17 -4.27 7.02 -6.09
C ARG A 17 -3.12 6.06 -5.84
N ALA A 18 -3.17 5.34 -4.72
CA ALA A 18 -2.12 4.38 -4.39
C ALA A 18 -2.05 3.26 -5.41
N ARG A 19 -3.21 2.73 -5.79
CA ARG A 19 -3.29 1.67 -6.80
C ARG A 19 -2.72 2.14 -8.13
N ALA A 20 -3.12 3.35 -8.55
CA ALA A 20 -2.65 3.90 -9.82
C ALA A 20 -1.13 4.05 -9.86
N LEU A 21 -0.54 4.49 -8.75
CA LEU A 21 0.92 4.62 -8.68
C LEU A 21 1.61 3.26 -8.80
N LEU A 22 1.11 2.26 -8.09
CA LEU A 22 1.71 0.92 -8.15
C LEU A 22 1.55 0.31 -9.55
N GLU A 23 0.40 0.54 -10.19
CA GLU A 23 0.19 0.09 -11.58
C GLU A 23 1.14 0.81 -12.53
N HIS A 24 1.36 2.10 -12.33
CA HIS A 24 2.29 2.87 -13.15
C HIS A 24 3.72 2.35 -13.00
N LYS A 25 4.08 1.87 -11.82
CA LYS A 25 5.40 1.28 -11.59
C LYS A 25 5.53 -0.11 -12.20
N GLY A 26 4.44 -0.70 -12.66
CA GLY A 26 4.47 -2.01 -13.31
C GLY A 26 4.71 -3.18 -12.37
N VAL A 27 4.41 -3.01 -11.09
CA VAL A 27 4.59 -4.08 -10.10
C VAL A 27 3.29 -4.77 -9.80
N ALA A 28 3.37 -6.06 -9.54
CA ALA A 28 2.21 -6.83 -9.06
C ALA A 28 1.99 -6.53 -7.58
N PHE A 29 0.73 -6.41 -7.19
CA PHE A 29 0.40 -6.21 -5.78
C PHE A 29 -0.89 -6.94 -5.45
N THR A 30 -1.04 -7.27 -4.16
CA THR A 30 -2.25 -7.90 -3.64
C THR A 30 -3.09 -6.81 -3.00
N GLU A 31 -4.33 -6.69 -3.47
CA GLU A 31 -5.27 -5.74 -2.90
C GLU A 31 -6.22 -6.47 -1.96
N ILE A 32 -6.35 -5.96 -0.75
CA ILE A 32 -7.16 -6.59 0.29
C ILE A 32 -8.28 -5.61 0.67
N ASP A 33 -9.52 -5.96 0.32
CA ASP A 33 -10.69 -5.15 0.64
C ASP A 33 -11.15 -5.50 2.04
N ILE A 34 -10.99 -4.58 2.98
CA ILE A 34 -11.29 -4.81 4.39
C ILE A 34 -12.79 -4.70 4.70
N ILE A 35 -13.59 -4.24 3.75
CA ILE A 35 -15.05 -4.29 3.89
C ILE A 35 -15.54 -5.70 3.57
N GLU A 36 -15.00 -6.29 2.51
CA GLU A 36 -15.35 -7.66 2.12
C GLU A 36 -14.75 -8.69 3.08
N GLU A 37 -13.60 -8.39 3.65
CA GLU A 37 -12.91 -9.28 4.59
C GLU A 37 -12.64 -8.53 5.90
N PRO A 38 -13.66 -8.36 6.78
CA PRO A 38 -13.50 -7.54 7.99
C PRO A 38 -12.41 -8.01 8.95
N ALA A 39 -12.12 -9.31 8.98
CA ALA A 39 -11.04 -9.84 9.81
C ALA A 39 -9.68 -9.30 9.38
N ARG A 40 -9.52 -8.97 8.11
CA ARG A 40 -8.29 -8.42 7.58
C ARG A 40 -8.05 -6.98 8.05
N ARG A 41 -9.13 -6.27 8.45
CA ARG A 41 -8.99 -4.94 9.01
C ARG A 41 -8.23 -4.99 10.34
N VAL A 42 -8.53 -5.96 11.17
CA VAL A 42 -7.83 -6.14 12.45
C VAL A 42 -6.34 -6.40 12.19
N GLU A 43 -6.05 -7.24 11.22
CA GLU A 43 -4.67 -7.52 10.79
C GLU A 43 -3.98 -6.23 10.32
N MET A 44 -4.66 -5.44 9.49
CA MET A 44 -4.14 -4.19 8.98
C MET A 44 -3.77 -3.23 10.12
N VAL A 45 -4.69 -3.02 11.06
CA VAL A 45 -4.47 -2.08 12.18
C VAL A 45 -3.27 -2.52 13.01
N ARG A 46 -3.17 -3.82 13.29
CA ARG A 46 -2.05 -4.36 14.07
C ARG A 46 -0.73 -4.14 13.34
N ARG A 47 -0.68 -4.44 12.04
CA ARG A 47 0.53 -4.29 11.23
C ARG A 47 0.91 -2.83 11.03
N ALA A 48 -0.08 -1.94 11.03
CA ALA A 48 0.13 -0.51 10.78
C ALA A 48 0.40 0.30 12.07
N GLY A 49 0.67 -0.40 13.18
CA GLY A 49 1.00 0.29 14.41
C GLY A 49 -0.16 1.05 15.01
N GLY A 50 -1.38 0.62 14.78
CA GLY A 50 -2.59 1.23 15.31
C GLY A 50 -3.32 2.17 14.35
N HIS A 51 -2.75 2.43 13.18
CA HIS A 51 -3.45 3.26 12.18
C HIS A 51 -4.65 2.53 11.62
N THR A 52 -5.78 3.25 11.52
CA THR A 52 -7.07 2.68 11.10
C THR A 52 -7.51 3.14 9.73
N SER A 53 -6.80 4.10 9.14
CA SER A 53 -7.18 4.66 7.85
C SER A 53 -6.78 3.72 6.70
N VAL A 54 -7.42 3.92 5.55
CA VAL A 54 -7.04 3.25 4.30
C VAL A 54 -6.64 4.34 3.28
N PRO A 55 -5.79 4.01 2.33
CA PRO A 55 -5.10 2.73 2.18
C PRO A 55 -3.97 2.55 3.19
N GLN A 56 -3.57 1.29 3.42
CA GLN A 56 -2.33 1.00 4.15
C GLN A 56 -1.51 0.10 3.23
N ILE A 57 -0.30 0.50 2.97
CA ILE A 57 0.58 -0.15 2.01
C ILE A 57 1.75 -0.81 2.74
N PHE A 58 2.05 -2.05 2.36
CA PHE A 58 3.19 -2.80 2.89
C PHE A 58 4.02 -3.31 1.73
N ILE A 59 5.32 -3.10 1.81
CA ILE A 59 6.26 -3.55 0.76
C ILE A 59 7.31 -4.42 1.44
N GLY A 60 7.36 -5.70 1.06
CA GLY A 60 8.26 -6.66 1.69
C GLY A 60 7.99 -6.83 3.17
N GLY A 61 6.72 -6.66 3.58
CA GLY A 61 6.34 -6.73 4.98
C GLY A 61 6.56 -5.45 5.76
N GLU A 62 7.20 -4.46 5.17
CA GLU A 62 7.46 -3.17 5.82
C GLU A 62 6.29 -2.22 5.63
N HIS A 63 5.84 -1.59 6.71
CA HIS A 63 4.75 -0.63 6.67
C HIS A 63 5.21 0.69 6.04
N ILE A 64 4.62 1.04 4.90
CA ILE A 64 4.92 2.30 4.22
C ILE A 64 3.99 3.41 4.71
N GLY A 65 2.73 3.09 4.90
CA GLY A 65 1.72 4.05 5.32
C GLY A 65 0.59 4.15 4.32
N GLY A 66 -0.01 5.34 4.22
CA GLY A 66 -1.10 5.61 3.29
C GLY A 66 -0.60 6.13 1.95
N SER A 67 -1.54 6.69 1.16
CA SER A 67 -1.19 7.18 -0.18
C SER A 67 -0.23 8.37 -0.12
N ASP A 68 -0.36 9.24 0.88
CA ASP A 68 0.53 10.40 0.99
C ASP A 68 1.96 9.95 1.26
N GLU A 69 2.15 8.98 2.16
CA GLU A 69 3.46 8.43 2.45
C GLU A 69 4.05 7.70 1.26
N LEU A 70 3.21 6.98 0.52
CA LEU A 70 3.65 6.30 -0.69
C LEU A 70 4.13 7.29 -1.75
N LEU A 71 3.36 8.36 -1.96
CA LEU A 71 3.73 9.40 -2.92
C LEU A 71 4.99 10.13 -2.50
N ALA A 72 5.14 10.42 -1.20
CA ALA A 72 6.33 11.08 -0.68
C ALA A 72 7.57 10.21 -0.88
N LEU A 73 7.43 8.91 -0.64
CA LEU A 73 8.52 7.97 -0.85
C LEU A 73 8.93 7.93 -2.33
N ASP A 74 7.96 7.97 -3.22
CA ASP A 74 8.23 7.99 -4.66
C ASP A 74 8.96 9.26 -5.06
N ARG A 75 8.53 10.43 -4.58
CA ARG A 75 9.18 11.70 -4.89
C ARG A 75 10.63 11.74 -4.40
N ALA A 76 10.87 11.09 -3.26
CA ALA A 76 12.22 11.02 -2.70
C ALA A 76 13.11 10.00 -3.43
N GLY A 77 12.56 9.26 -4.39
CA GLY A 77 13.31 8.25 -5.13
C GLY A 77 13.47 6.93 -4.39
N GLY A 78 12.81 6.77 -3.24
CA GLY A 78 12.94 5.56 -2.44
C GLY A 78 12.00 4.44 -2.81
N LEU A 79 10.92 4.75 -3.53
CA LEU A 79 9.91 3.74 -3.85
C LEU A 79 10.45 2.69 -4.81
N ASP A 80 11.13 3.12 -5.88
CA ASP A 80 11.67 2.18 -6.86
C ASP A 80 12.67 1.21 -6.21
N ALA A 81 13.50 1.72 -5.30
CA ALA A 81 14.45 0.87 -4.58
C ALA A 81 13.73 -0.19 -3.76
N ARG A 82 12.65 0.18 -3.08
CA ARG A 82 11.89 -0.76 -2.26
C ARG A 82 11.13 -1.78 -3.11
N LEU A 83 10.69 -1.39 -4.29
CA LEU A 83 10.00 -2.28 -5.21
C LEU A 83 10.95 -3.18 -6.00
N GLY A 84 12.25 -2.86 -5.97
CA GLY A 84 13.23 -3.60 -6.76
C GLY A 84 13.16 -3.29 -8.24
N THR A 85 12.57 -2.16 -8.61
CA THR A 85 12.44 -1.75 -10.02
C THR A 85 13.42 -0.64 -10.39
N SER A 86 14.33 -0.32 -9.51
CA SER A 86 15.33 0.73 -9.73
C SER A 86 16.20 0.40 -10.94
N LYS A 87 16.54 1.40 -11.68
CA LYS A 87 17.40 1.27 -12.87
C LYS A 87 18.70 2.00 -12.68
#